data_8d730f19c965fce5d9b7db70e05fb133
#
_entry.id   8d730f19c965fce5d9b7db70e05fb133
#
_cell.length_a   1.000
_cell.length_b   1.000
_cell.length_c   1.000
_cell.angle_alpha   90.00
_cell.angle_beta   90.00
_cell.angle_gamma   90.00
#
_symmetry.space_group_name_H-M   'P 1'
#
loop_
_entity.id
_entity.type
_entity.pdbx_description
1 polymer ?
#
loop_
_entity_poly.entity_id
_entity_poly.type
_entity_poly.pdbx_seq_one_letter_code
_entity_poly.pdbx_strand_id
1 'polypeptide(L)'
;METNLARKLDEYQTEVIGGKVVMMASPSLNHVLIAGSIHRIFSEYLDGKPCTPIPDTGALFLSEKEQYRPDMMVVCDPEKLKPDGVHGAPDLVVEVLSPGTGRNDKGRKKDAYERYGVREYWIVSPGDKSIEQYVLENGRFVLRDMYHKYPEYMLNNMDEDEKAAIVTEFSCTLFEDLSIRVEDVFKRMIPD
;
A
#
# COMPACT_ATOMS: atom_id res chain seq x y z
N MET A 1 25.83 7.91 -29.62
CA MET A 1 24.61 8.70 -29.33
C MET A 1 23.52 7.88 -28.60
N GLU A 2 23.77 6.59 -28.32
CA GLU A 2 22.85 5.68 -27.57
C GLU A 2 22.92 5.79 -26.03
N THR A 3 23.94 6.47 -25.49
CA THR A 3 24.22 6.51 -24.05
C THR A 3 23.30 7.40 -23.23
N ASN A 4 22.51 8.29 -23.86
CA ASN A 4 21.71 9.28 -23.12
C ASN A 4 20.26 8.82 -22.85
N LEU A 5 19.71 7.94 -23.69
CA LEU A 5 18.36 7.40 -23.50
C LEU A 5 18.35 6.24 -22.51
N ALA A 6 19.32 5.32 -22.61
CA ALA A 6 19.49 4.23 -21.65
C ALA A 6 19.76 4.78 -20.24
N ARG A 7 20.65 5.79 -20.11
CA ARG A 7 20.94 6.45 -18.83
C ARG A 7 19.73 7.20 -18.23
N LYS A 8 18.81 7.74 -19.07
CA LYS A 8 17.54 8.32 -18.61
C LYS A 8 16.52 7.27 -18.17
N LEU A 9 16.54 6.07 -18.76
CA LEU A 9 15.66 4.97 -18.34
C LEU A 9 16.10 4.36 -17.01
N ASP A 10 17.41 4.39 -16.69
CA ASP A 10 17.93 3.98 -15.38
C ASP A 10 17.61 5.00 -14.25
N GLU A 11 17.26 6.24 -14.60
CA GLU A 11 16.86 7.30 -13.65
C GLU A 11 15.37 7.23 -13.26
N TYR A 12 14.52 6.52 -14.02
CA TYR A 12 13.09 6.41 -13.74
C TYR A 12 12.78 5.02 -13.19
N GLN A 13 12.12 5.01 -12.03
CA GLN A 13 11.53 3.77 -11.55
C GLN A 13 10.43 3.32 -12.51
N THR A 14 10.46 2.05 -12.88
CA THR A 14 9.50 1.46 -13.81
C THR A 14 8.83 0.25 -13.20
N GLU A 15 7.60 -0.01 -13.63
CA GLU A 15 6.85 -1.23 -13.36
C GLU A 15 6.57 -1.96 -14.68
N VAL A 16 6.28 -3.25 -14.61
CA VAL A 16 5.75 -4.02 -15.75
C VAL A 16 4.32 -4.42 -15.41
N ILE A 17 3.36 -3.88 -16.14
CA ILE A 17 1.93 -4.11 -15.93
C ILE A 17 1.34 -4.78 -17.19
N GLY A 18 0.96 -6.06 -17.07
CA GLY A 18 0.45 -6.82 -18.23
C GLY A 18 1.49 -6.93 -19.35
N GLY A 19 2.77 -7.04 -19.03
CA GLY A 19 3.89 -7.10 -19.97
C GLY A 19 4.27 -5.77 -20.61
N LYS A 20 3.73 -4.65 -20.14
CA LYS A 20 4.07 -3.30 -20.62
C LYS A 20 4.87 -2.55 -19.57
N VAL A 21 5.98 -1.96 -19.98
CA VAL A 21 6.77 -1.07 -19.11
C VAL A 21 5.99 0.24 -18.90
N VAL A 22 5.78 0.60 -17.65
CA VAL A 22 5.10 1.82 -17.22
C VAL A 22 6.08 2.62 -16.35
N MET A 23 6.26 3.89 -16.69
CA MET A 23 7.09 4.80 -15.88
C MET A 23 6.30 5.26 -14.65
N MET A 24 6.94 5.22 -13.49
CA MET A 24 6.37 5.74 -12.27
C MET A 24 6.57 7.27 -12.20
N ALA A 25 5.55 7.98 -11.75
CA ALA A 25 5.69 9.39 -11.39
C ALA A 25 6.39 9.52 -10.03
N SER A 26 7.12 10.61 -9.84
CA SER A 26 7.67 10.91 -8.50
C SER A 26 6.53 11.09 -7.49
N PRO A 27 6.59 10.44 -6.33
CA PRO A 27 5.58 10.57 -5.31
C PRO A 27 5.56 11.98 -4.69
N SER A 28 4.40 12.43 -4.22
CA SER A 28 4.30 13.65 -3.42
C SER A 28 4.87 13.42 -2.01
N LEU A 29 5.21 14.51 -1.30
CA LEU A 29 5.71 14.38 0.06
C LEU A 29 4.68 13.73 1.00
N ASN A 30 3.39 14.06 0.86
CA ASN A 30 2.33 13.42 1.65
C ASN A 30 2.22 11.92 1.38
N HIS A 31 2.39 11.49 0.12
CA HIS A 31 2.48 10.07 -0.23
C HIS A 31 3.61 9.37 0.55
N VAL A 32 4.83 9.90 0.49
CA VAL A 32 6.00 9.33 1.18
C VAL A 32 5.81 9.29 2.70
N LEU A 33 5.22 10.35 3.29
CA LEU A 33 4.97 10.43 4.73
C LEU A 33 3.93 9.39 5.19
N ILE A 34 2.91 9.13 4.40
CA ILE A 34 1.89 8.10 4.67
C ILE A 34 2.52 6.70 4.57
N ALA A 35 3.18 6.37 3.45
CA ALA A 35 3.85 5.09 3.27
C ALA A 35 4.87 4.82 4.39
N GLY A 36 5.67 5.83 4.75
CA GLY A 36 6.62 5.75 5.87
C GLY A 36 5.95 5.56 7.23
N SER A 37 4.76 6.16 7.47
CA SER A 37 4.01 5.96 8.71
C SER A 37 3.50 4.53 8.83
N ILE A 38 2.95 3.98 7.75
CA ILE A 38 2.47 2.59 7.69
C ILE A 38 3.65 1.62 7.87
N HIS A 39 4.73 1.81 7.12
CA HIS A 39 5.93 0.98 7.25
C HIS A 39 6.48 0.97 8.68
N ARG A 40 6.53 2.12 9.35
CA ARG A 40 6.97 2.21 10.75
C ARG A 40 6.07 1.40 11.69
N ILE A 41 4.74 1.49 11.54
CA ILE A 41 3.78 0.71 12.36
C ILE A 41 4.09 -0.79 12.24
N PHE A 42 4.22 -1.29 11.01
CA PHE A 42 4.54 -2.70 10.80
C PHE A 42 5.95 -3.07 11.24
N SER A 43 6.95 -2.20 11.09
CA SER A 43 8.32 -2.46 11.53
C SER A 43 8.42 -2.56 13.05
N GLU A 44 7.74 -1.68 13.78
CA GLU A 44 7.68 -1.73 15.24
C GLU A 44 6.96 -3.00 15.74
N TYR A 45 5.85 -3.38 15.09
CA TYR A 45 5.08 -4.55 15.47
C TYR A 45 5.77 -5.88 15.12
N LEU A 46 6.44 -5.94 13.97
CA LEU A 46 7.08 -7.16 13.45
C LEU A 46 8.53 -7.36 13.94
N ASP A 47 9.05 -6.44 14.74
CA ASP A 47 10.39 -6.61 15.32
C ASP A 47 10.49 -7.91 16.12
N GLY A 48 11.46 -8.76 15.78
CA GLY A 48 11.64 -10.09 16.34
C GLY A 48 10.61 -11.14 15.91
N LYS A 49 9.70 -10.83 14.98
CA LYS A 49 8.73 -11.77 14.40
C LYS A 49 9.18 -12.24 13.00
N PRO A 50 8.65 -13.37 12.49
CA PRO A 50 9.14 -13.97 11.23
C PRO A 50 8.81 -13.18 9.96
N CYS A 51 7.80 -12.31 9.98
CA CYS A 51 7.41 -11.53 8.80
C CYS A 51 8.27 -10.28 8.65
N THR A 52 8.58 -9.91 7.41
CA THR A 52 9.43 -8.76 7.08
C THR A 52 8.59 -7.67 6.40
N PRO A 53 8.47 -6.47 6.98
CA PRO A 53 7.89 -5.32 6.30
C PRO A 53 8.94 -4.71 5.36
N ILE A 54 8.57 -4.47 4.12
CA ILE A 54 9.44 -3.93 3.07
C ILE A 54 8.87 -2.58 2.64
N PRO A 55 9.65 -1.49 2.73
CA PRO A 55 9.21 -0.17 2.32
C PRO A 55 9.16 -0.03 0.80
N ASP A 56 8.67 1.14 0.35
CA ASP A 56 8.85 1.65 -1.01
C ASP A 56 10.29 1.43 -1.50
N THR A 57 10.50 1.06 -2.73
CA THR A 57 11.76 0.66 -3.38
C THR A 57 11.98 -0.84 -3.49
N GLY A 58 11.32 -1.67 -2.69
CA GLY A 58 11.38 -3.11 -2.84
C GLY A 58 10.72 -3.56 -4.16
N ALA A 59 11.48 -4.21 -5.05
CA ALA A 59 10.92 -4.78 -6.26
C ALA A 59 10.09 -6.02 -5.93
N LEU A 60 8.91 -6.14 -6.57
CA LEU A 60 8.02 -7.30 -6.48
C LEU A 60 7.90 -7.97 -7.84
N PHE A 61 8.30 -9.22 -7.92
CA PHE A 61 8.23 -10.05 -9.13
C PHE A 61 7.14 -11.12 -8.97
N LEU A 62 5.95 -10.85 -9.49
CA LEU A 62 4.88 -11.85 -9.54
C LEU A 62 5.02 -12.76 -10.77
N SER A 63 5.48 -12.20 -11.89
CA SER A 63 5.85 -12.92 -13.13
C SER A 63 6.70 -12.02 -14.03
N GLU A 64 7.13 -12.54 -15.19
CA GLU A 64 7.79 -11.73 -16.21
C GLU A 64 6.92 -10.56 -16.72
N LYS A 65 5.60 -10.69 -16.65
CA LYS A 65 4.65 -9.69 -17.12
C LYS A 65 4.07 -8.79 -16.03
N GLU A 66 4.33 -9.13 -14.77
CA GLU A 66 3.80 -8.42 -13.61
C GLU A 66 4.93 -8.19 -12.61
N GLN A 67 5.52 -7.00 -12.69
CA GLN A 67 6.62 -6.57 -11.82
C GLN A 67 6.29 -5.18 -11.29
N TYR A 68 6.23 -5.04 -9.98
CA TYR A 68 5.72 -3.86 -9.30
C TYR A 68 6.71 -3.30 -8.28
N ARG A 69 6.41 -2.11 -7.79
CA ARG A 69 7.08 -1.47 -6.64
C ARG A 69 5.99 -0.92 -5.71
N PRO A 70 5.42 -1.80 -4.87
CA PRO A 70 4.43 -1.35 -3.90
C PRO A 70 5.01 -0.33 -2.91
N ASP A 71 4.19 0.58 -2.42
CA ASP A 71 4.61 1.56 -1.43
C ASP A 71 4.97 0.92 -0.08
N MET A 72 4.36 -0.22 0.23
CA MET A 72 4.75 -1.10 1.33
C MET A 72 4.22 -2.51 1.08
N MET A 73 4.97 -3.52 1.51
CA MET A 73 4.51 -4.91 1.53
C MET A 73 5.02 -5.64 2.77
N VAL A 74 4.32 -6.69 3.18
CA VAL A 74 4.77 -7.61 4.23
C VAL A 74 4.92 -9.00 3.64
N VAL A 75 6.04 -9.65 3.94
CA VAL A 75 6.38 -11.01 3.47
C VAL A 75 6.68 -11.89 4.67
N CYS A 76 5.91 -12.97 4.83
CA CYS A 76 6.08 -13.92 5.94
C CYS A 76 6.84 -15.19 5.54
N ASP A 77 6.94 -15.46 4.24
CA ASP A 77 7.73 -16.56 3.69
C ASP A 77 9.13 -16.08 3.30
N PRO A 78 10.19 -16.44 4.08
CA PRO A 78 11.55 -15.98 3.82
C PRO A 78 12.10 -16.47 2.47
N GLU A 79 11.56 -17.56 1.90
CA GLU A 79 12.00 -18.08 0.61
C GLU A 79 11.65 -17.14 -0.57
N LYS A 80 10.71 -16.22 -0.35
CA LYS A 80 10.36 -15.18 -1.34
C LYS A 80 11.33 -14.01 -1.34
N LEU A 81 12.13 -13.82 -0.29
CA LEU A 81 13.10 -12.73 -0.17
C LEU A 81 14.38 -13.08 -0.94
N LYS A 82 14.70 -12.33 -1.99
CA LYS A 82 15.90 -12.49 -2.80
C LYS A 82 16.69 -11.17 -2.84
N PRO A 83 17.99 -11.19 -3.20
CA PRO A 83 18.79 -9.97 -3.24
C PRO A 83 18.27 -8.87 -4.19
N ASP A 84 17.52 -9.25 -5.21
CA ASP A 84 16.95 -8.35 -6.23
C ASP A 84 15.50 -7.95 -5.94
N GLY A 85 14.87 -8.55 -4.93
CA GLY A 85 13.49 -8.22 -4.53
C GLY A 85 12.68 -9.40 -4.01
N VAL A 86 11.37 -9.26 -4.00
CA VAL A 86 10.40 -10.27 -3.56
C VAL A 86 9.91 -11.06 -4.76
N HIS A 87 10.03 -12.38 -4.71
CA HIS A 87 9.58 -13.30 -5.76
C HIS A 87 8.34 -14.08 -5.31
N GLY A 88 7.20 -13.78 -5.94
CA GLY A 88 5.88 -14.33 -5.58
C GLY A 88 5.05 -13.37 -4.73
N ALA A 89 3.81 -13.75 -4.44
CA ALA A 89 2.86 -12.88 -3.76
C ALA A 89 3.27 -12.59 -2.31
N PRO A 90 3.36 -11.32 -1.89
CA PRO A 90 3.46 -10.92 -0.48
C PRO A 90 2.18 -11.30 0.28
N ASP A 91 2.24 -11.28 1.60
CA ASP A 91 1.05 -11.50 2.44
C ASP A 91 0.16 -10.26 2.49
N LEU A 92 0.77 -9.07 2.57
CA LEU A 92 0.10 -7.76 2.48
C LEU A 92 0.77 -6.88 1.44
N VAL A 93 -0.04 -6.13 0.70
CA VAL A 93 0.40 -5.02 -0.15
C VAL A 93 -0.36 -3.75 0.23
N VAL A 94 0.34 -2.64 0.28
CA VAL A 94 -0.23 -1.29 0.48
C VAL A 94 0.19 -0.39 -0.68
N GLU A 95 -0.79 0.26 -1.29
CA GLU A 95 -0.58 1.29 -2.32
C GLU A 95 -1.19 2.61 -1.84
N VAL A 96 -0.39 3.67 -1.86
CA VAL A 96 -0.82 5.02 -1.54
C VAL A 96 -1.13 5.74 -2.85
N LEU A 97 -2.37 6.14 -3.06
CA LEU A 97 -2.81 6.70 -4.32
C LEU A 97 -2.10 8.00 -4.67
N SER A 98 -1.79 8.14 -5.94
CA SER A 98 -1.44 9.40 -6.57
C SER A 98 -2.35 9.66 -7.78
N PRO A 99 -2.49 10.90 -8.26
CA PRO A 99 -3.28 11.18 -9.47
C PRO A 99 -2.80 10.39 -10.70
N GLY A 100 -1.52 10.04 -10.76
CA GLY A 100 -0.94 9.30 -11.88
C GLY A 100 -1.12 7.78 -11.81
N THR A 101 -1.19 7.20 -10.61
CA THR A 101 -1.19 5.73 -10.40
C THR A 101 -2.55 5.17 -10.03
N GLY A 102 -3.43 5.95 -9.42
CA GLY A 102 -4.67 5.49 -8.80
C GLY A 102 -5.57 4.62 -9.70
N ARG A 103 -5.55 4.86 -11.03
CA ARG A 103 -6.28 4.00 -11.97
C ARG A 103 -5.68 2.59 -12.07
N ASN A 104 -4.36 2.46 -11.99
CA ASN A 104 -3.68 1.17 -12.01
C ASN A 104 -3.86 0.46 -10.68
N ASP A 105 -3.71 1.19 -9.56
CA ASP A 105 -3.79 0.64 -8.21
C ASP A 105 -5.19 0.10 -7.91
N LYS A 106 -6.26 0.84 -8.30
CA LYS A 106 -7.66 0.41 -8.18
C LYS A 106 -8.11 -0.61 -9.23
N GLY A 107 -7.33 -0.84 -10.29
CA GLY A 107 -7.66 -1.72 -11.41
C GLY A 107 -6.63 -2.82 -11.60
N ARG A 108 -5.75 -2.67 -12.58
CA ARG A 108 -4.85 -3.74 -13.05
C ARG A 108 -3.96 -4.34 -11.99
N LYS A 109 -3.39 -3.51 -11.08
CA LYS A 109 -2.56 -4.00 -9.98
C LYS A 109 -3.41 -4.79 -8.99
N LYS A 110 -4.58 -4.26 -8.59
CA LYS A 110 -5.54 -4.97 -7.74
C LYS A 110 -5.91 -6.33 -8.31
N ASP A 111 -6.27 -6.39 -9.62
CA ASP A 111 -6.61 -7.64 -10.30
C ASP A 111 -5.42 -8.62 -10.33
N ALA A 112 -4.21 -8.11 -10.46
CA ALA A 112 -3.01 -8.93 -10.43
C ALA A 112 -2.74 -9.45 -9.00
N TYR A 113 -2.76 -8.59 -7.98
CA TYR A 113 -2.58 -9.00 -6.59
C TYR A 113 -3.60 -10.07 -6.17
N GLU A 114 -4.88 -9.90 -6.55
CA GLU A 114 -5.92 -10.90 -6.35
C GLU A 114 -5.56 -12.24 -7.02
N ARG A 115 -5.24 -12.21 -8.30
CA ARG A 115 -4.93 -13.41 -9.11
C ARG A 115 -3.71 -14.18 -8.61
N TYR A 116 -2.70 -13.47 -8.10
CA TYR A 116 -1.48 -14.08 -7.56
C TYR A 116 -1.58 -14.48 -6.10
N GLY A 117 -2.70 -14.16 -5.42
CA GLY A 117 -2.97 -14.63 -4.08
C GLY A 117 -2.38 -13.77 -2.96
N VAL A 118 -2.21 -12.46 -3.17
CA VAL A 118 -1.97 -11.52 -2.09
C VAL A 118 -3.14 -11.60 -1.11
N ARG A 119 -2.87 -11.85 0.18
CA ARG A 119 -3.92 -12.16 1.16
C ARG A 119 -4.69 -10.93 1.60
N GLU A 120 -4.01 -9.78 1.70
CA GLU A 120 -4.60 -8.52 2.09
C GLU A 120 -4.05 -7.37 1.24
N TYR A 121 -4.90 -6.45 0.82
CA TYR A 121 -4.54 -5.32 -0.03
C TYR A 121 -5.18 -4.04 0.50
N TRP A 122 -4.36 -3.02 0.74
CA TRP A 122 -4.84 -1.71 1.16
C TRP A 122 -4.63 -0.67 0.09
N ILE A 123 -5.66 0.14 -0.14
CA ILE A 123 -5.59 1.34 -0.97
C ILE A 123 -5.74 2.54 -0.04
N VAL A 124 -4.70 3.37 0.03
CA VAL A 124 -4.67 4.54 0.91
C VAL A 124 -4.79 5.80 0.07
N SER A 125 -5.83 6.62 0.32
CA SER A 125 -6.06 7.89 -0.38
C SER A 125 -5.60 9.07 0.46
N PRO A 126 -4.53 9.79 0.05
CA PRO A 126 -4.12 11.03 0.73
C PRO A 126 -5.19 12.12 0.66
N GLY A 127 -5.87 12.26 -0.49
CA GLY A 127 -6.88 13.30 -0.72
C GLY A 127 -8.08 13.18 0.21
N ASP A 128 -8.62 11.96 0.31
CA ASP A 128 -9.80 11.67 1.14
C ASP A 128 -9.44 11.28 2.58
N LYS A 129 -8.13 11.10 2.87
CA LYS A 129 -7.62 10.55 4.13
C LYS A 129 -8.33 9.27 4.51
N SER A 130 -8.43 8.35 3.55
CA SER A 130 -9.14 7.08 3.68
C SER A 130 -8.25 5.87 3.41
N ILE A 131 -8.63 4.73 3.97
CA ILE A 131 -7.99 3.43 3.77
C ILE A 131 -9.09 2.44 3.36
N GLU A 132 -9.00 1.88 2.16
CA GLU A 132 -9.81 0.75 1.72
C GLU A 132 -9.05 -0.54 2.06
N GLN A 133 -9.62 -1.42 2.87
CA GLN A 133 -9.04 -2.71 3.23
C GLN A 133 -9.73 -3.83 2.46
N TYR A 134 -8.99 -4.50 1.58
CA TYR A 134 -9.45 -5.67 0.85
C TYR A 134 -8.80 -6.94 1.39
N VAL A 135 -9.59 -7.98 1.56
CA VAL A 135 -9.14 -9.31 2.01
C VAL A 135 -9.45 -10.33 0.93
N LEU A 136 -8.52 -11.27 0.71
CA LEU A 136 -8.70 -12.34 -0.26
C LEU A 136 -9.58 -13.44 0.35
N GLU A 137 -10.81 -13.56 -0.14
CA GLU A 137 -11.77 -14.58 0.24
C GLU A 137 -12.16 -15.39 -0.99
N ASN A 138 -12.00 -16.72 -0.93
CA ASN A 138 -12.31 -17.63 -2.03
C ASN A 138 -11.69 -17.21 -3.38
N GLY A 139 -10.47 -16.67 -3.35
CA GLY A 139 -9.73 -16.23 -4.53
C GLY A 139 -10.18 -14.88 -5.12
N ARG A 140 -10.95 -14.09 -4.37
CA ARG A 140 -11.42 -12.76 -4.75
C ARG A 140 -11.19 -11.75 -3.64
N PHE A 141 -10.82 -10.53 -4.00
CA PHE A 141 -10.76 -9.43 -3.05
C PHE A 141 -12.16 -8.92 -2.69
N VAL A 142 -12.49 -9.05 -1.43
CA VAL A 142 -13.69 -8.48 -0.82
C VAL A 142 -13.29 -7.23 -0.05
N LEU A 143 -14.00 -6.12 -0.27
CA LEU A 143 -13.83 -4.92 0.56
C LEU A 143 -14.35 -5.26 1.97
N ARG A 144 -13.43 -5.34 2.93
CA ARG A 144 -13.76 -5.59 4.33
C ARG A 144 -14.35 -4.36 4.99
N ASP A 145 -13.67 -3.21 4.82
CA ASP A 145 -14.12 -1.94 5.37
C ASP A 145 -13.38 -0.76 4.71
N MET A 146 -13.88 0.46 5.00
CA MET A 146 -13.27 1.72 4.61
C MET A 146 -13.17 2.65 5.82
N TYR A 147 -11.95 3.03 6.16
CA TYR A 147 -11.65 3.86 7.31
C TYR A 147 -11.32 5.28 6.87
N HIS A 148 -11.81 6.29 7.62
CA HIS A 148 -11.59 7.69 7.30
C HIS A 148 -11.01 8.46 8.50
N LYS A 149 -10.08 9.36 8.22
CA LYS A 149 -9.75 10.43 9.14
C LYS A 149 -10.64 11.61 8.84
N TYR A 150 -11.67 11.81 9.66
CA TYR A 150 -12.61 12.92 9.51
C TYR A 150 -11.94 14.26 9.85
N PRO A 151 -12.16 15.31 9.05
CA PRO A 151 -11.71 16.66 9.39
C PRO A 151 -12.54 17.26 10.54
N GLU A 152 -11.93 18.14 11.34
CA GLU A 152 -12.57 18.73 12.53
C GLU A 152 -13.91 19.40 12.23
N TYR A 153 -14.03 20.09 11.08
CA TYR A 153 -15.28 20.76 10.73
C TYR A 153 -16.44 19.78 10.54
N MET A 154 -16.19 18.56 10.08
CA MET A 154 -17.22 17.51 10.00
C MET A 154 -17.56 16.98 11.39
N LEU A 155 -16.55 16.68 12.20
CA LEU A 155 -16.74 16.20 13.58
C LEU A 155 -17.53 17.20 14.42
N ASN A 156 -17.30 18.51 14.24
CA ASN A 156 -18.02 19.56 14.96
C ASN A 156 -19.51 19.68 14.57
N ASN A 157 -19.90 19.15 13.40
CA ASN A 157 -21.27 19.15 12.92
C ASN A 157 -22.01 17.82 13.15
N MET A 158 -21.33 16.80 13.65
CA MET A 158 -21.90 15.48 13.98
C MET A 158 -22.47 15.49 15.40
N ASP A 159 -23.54 14.75 15.59
CA ASP A 159 -24.06 14.45 16.93
C ASP A 159 -23.21 13.37 17.63
N GLU A 160 -23.50 13.06 18.88
CA GLU A 160 -22.72 12.11 19.69
C GLU A 160 -22.86 10.66 19.19
N ASP A 161 -24.01 10.29 18.63
CA ASP A 161 -24.26 8.95 18.09
C ASP A 161 -23.48 8.76 16.78
N GLU A 162 -23.45 9.77 15.92
CA GLU A 162 -22.66 9.79 14.70
C GLU A 162 -21.17 9.71 15.00
N LYS A 163 -20.67 10.46 16.00
CA LYS A 163 -19.26 10.39 16.43
C LYS A 163 -18.91 9.02 17.00
N ALA A 164 -19.80 8.44 17.80
CA ALA A 164 -19.59 7.11 18.39
C ALA A 164 -19.54 5.98 17.33
N ALA A 165 -20.17 6.19 16.18
CA ALA A 165 -20.15 5.25 15.06
C ALA A 165 -18.86 5.30 14.22
N ILE A 166 -18.01 6.32 14.42
CA ILE A 166 -16.77 6.46 13.68
C ILE A 166 -15.78 5.36 14.09
N VAL A 167 -15.31 4.57 13.13
CA VAL A 167 -14.24 3.60 13.34
C VAL A 167 -12.90 4.34 13.29
N THR A 168 -12.25 4.47 14.44
CA THR A 168 -10.97 5.16 14.59
C THR A 168 -9.77 4.24 14.59
N GLU A 169 -9.99 2.94 14.80
CA GLU A 169 -8.96 1.90 14.83
C GLU A 169 -9.40 0.67 14.04
N PHE A 170 -8.44 -0.01 13.42
CA PHE A 170 -8.69 -1.24 12.69
C PHE A 170 -7.51 -2.20 12.83
N SER A 171 -7.74 -3.47 12.51
CA SER A 171 -6.70 -4.50 12.56
C SER A 171 -6.38 -5.02 11.16
N CYS A 172 -5.09 -5.31 10.93
CA CYS A 172 -4.67 -6.14 9.81
C CYS A 172 -5.18 -7.57 10.04
N THR A 173 -5.82 -8.18 9.03
CA THR A 173 -6.38 -9.54 9.19
C THR A 173 -5.32 -10.60 9.35
N LEU A 174 -4.08 -10.31 8.95
CA LEU A 174 -2.93 -11.20 9.12
C LEU A 174 -2.40 -11.20 10.56
N PHE A 175 -2.68 -10.15 11.33
CA PHE A 175 -2.16 -9.91 12.67
C PHE A 175 -3.27 -9.37 13.57
N GLU A 176 -4.06 -10.27 14.16
CA GLU A 176 -5.26 -9.90 14.92
C GLU A 176 -4.96 -9.01 16.15
N ASP A 177 -3.75 -9.08 16.70
CA ASP A 177 -3.28 -8.27 17.83
C ASP A 177 -2.66 -6.93 17.41
N LEU A 178 -2.57 -6.63 16.10
CA LEU A 178 -2.12 -5.33 15.61
C LEU A 178 -3.32 -4.40 15.42
N SER A 179 -3.55 -3.52 16.39
CA SER A 179 -4.49 -2.40 16.24
C SER A 179 -3.79 -1.18 15.65
N ILE A 180 -4.39 -0.59 14.62
CA ILE A 180 -3.87 0.56 13.89
C ILE A 180 -4.87 1.71 13.99
N ARG A 181 -4.44 2.83 14.58
CA ARG A 181 -5.27 4.04 14.58
C ARG A 181 -5.18 4.72 13.22
N VAL A 182 -6.33 5.05 12.65
CA VAL A 182 -6.41 5.78 11.37
C VAL A 182 -5.63 7.09 11.43
N GLU A 183 -5.68 7.78 12.59
CA GLU A 183 -4.91 9.00 12.85
C GLU A 183 -3.39 8.78 12.67
N ASP A 184 -2.84 7.67 13.12
CA ASP A 184 -1.39 7.39 13.06
C ASP A 184 -0.87 7.23 11.64
N VAL A 185 -1.74 6.83 10.70
CA VAL A 185 -1.40 6.74 9.28
C VAL A 185 -1.24 8.14 8.66
N PHE A 186 -2.10 9.09 9.04
CA PHE A 186 -2.19 10.42 8.40
C PHE A 186 -1.58 11.57 9.22
N LYS A 187 -1.11 11.33 10.45
CA LYS A 187 -0.66 12.39 11.38
C LYS A 187 0.52 13.22 10.92
N ARG A 188 1.35 12.68 10.01
CA ARG A 188 2.54 13.37 9.50
C ARG A 188 2.30 14.13 8.21
N MET A 189 1.09 14.06 7.66
CA MET A 189 0.75 14.82 6.46
C MET A 189 0.94 16.32 6.72
N ILE A 190 1.51 16.98 5.72
CA ILE A 190 1.55 18.43 5.69
C ILE A 190 0.23 18.96 5.10
N PRO A 191 -0.26 20.13 5.56
CA PRO A 191 -1.40 20.79 4.94
C PRO A 191 -1.15 21.08 3.47
N ASP A 192 -2.22 21.04 2.65
CA ASP A 192 -2.20 21.43 1.24
C ASP A 192 -2.12 22.95 1.09
#